data_196f5c74ba76162cb36e51c335b8b0ea
#
_entry.id   196f5c74ba76162cb36e51c335b8b0ea
#
_cell.length_a   1.000
_cell.length_b   1.000
_cell.length_c   1.000
_cell.angle_alpha   90.00
_cell.angle_beta   90.00
_cell.angle_gamma   90.00
#
_symmetry.space_group_name_H-M   'P 1'
#
loop_
_entity.id
_entity.type
_entity.pdbx_description
1 polymer ?
#
loop_
_entity_poly.entity_id
_entity_poly.type
_entity_poly.pdbx_seq_one_letter_code
_entity_poly.pdbx_strand_id
1 'polypeptide(L)'
;NDFEPEAYACRFLAAPDRTAITGELLTAIAQQTPGQVLFVATDSKATSKALHRLITQQYLEQRVLLLNSETTGGECEREFMQTPDVVLTRGDYDIILCSPSVATGVSIECRGVVSQVYGIFTGVSATDADISQSLSRVREPVERVVWCAKTGSNFAKASRAVNPLEVRSHLQSQTTATIQLLRSSLKEDIVDGINALDWRSDPHIRLYCQLAAEQNRSMRCLREALLVRLQFEGNTLTLEDRASDPALKALLAQTRADLQLLDAEALVATATLTYTEVIALEQKESLSPKEHAAIQKWHLLDFYDLETLTVDDCLWDKEGRRRGEILALEALLFPDVALDRTARALEKQASWQQGYCPWDLSNAPLRRWLLGSIGIDQLIAKLQEGWRWCKYDLQPYAAAARALAAQIKVALHFKINEAMSDTQVVHQLLAQLGIKLTRRWSRSLPGYEGEKLRTYTLDQEHWGNLSAVLERREAKRQRLQQRLDLEGFGSPSLGKVDKPVGDPEPKGDDWLTPEALTDVQALLESAGSDPDVLAQVKLAIPAYILRHLGLKAA
;
A
#
# COMPACT_ATOMS: atom_id res chain seq x y z
N ASN A 1 17.89 25.52 -13.06
CA ASN A 1 18.75 25.14 -11.94
C ASN A 1 19.82 24.19 -12.48
N ASP A 2 21.03 24.73 -12.69
CA ASP A 2 22.23 23.97 -13.05
C ASP A 2 22.77 23.26 -11.79
N PHE A 3 21.95 22.37 -11.22
CA PHE A 3 22.36 21.53 -10.11
C PHE A 3 23.01 20.29 -10.71
N GLU A 4 24.34 20.30 -10.85
CA GLU A 4 25.09 19.07 -11.09
C GLU A 4 25.00 18.23 -9.80
N PRO A 5 24.40 17.04 -9.84
CA PRO A 5 24.38 16.16 -8.67
C PRO A 5 25.83 15.82 -8.30
N GLU A 6 26.18 15.96 -7.01
CA GLU A 6 27.49 15.52 -6.52
C GLU A 6 27.63 14.01 -6.80
N ALA A 7 28.67 13.60 -7.48
CA ALA A 7 28.96 12.21 -7.79
C ALA A 7 29.50 11.50 -6.53
N TYR A 8 28.95 10.34 -6.22
CA TYR A 8 29.34 9.54 -5.06
C TYR A 8 30.01 8.22 -5.47
N ALA A 9 30.90 7.73 -4.62
CA ALA A 9 31.38 6.35 -4.71
C ALA A 9 30.27 5.41 -4.17
N CYS A 10 29.74 4.55 -5.02
CA CYS A 10 28.69 3.60 -4.67
C CYS A 10 29.22 2.16 -4.80
N ARG A 11 29.37 1.48 -3.69
CA ARG A 11 29.70 0.07 -3.64
C ARG A 11 28.39 -0.75 -3.57
N PHE A 12 28.10 -1.49 -4.63
CA PHE A 12 26.86 -2.21 -4.80
C PHE A 12 27.07 -3.71 -4.53
N LEU A 13 26.38 -4.24 -3.52
CA LEU A 13 26.45 -5.64 -3.14
C LEU A 13 25.43 -6.47 -3.95
N ALA A 14 25.92 -7.23 -4.93
CA ALA A 14 25.10 -8.10 -5.78
C ALA A 14 24.82 -9.43 -5.07
N ALA A 15 24.00 -9.39 -4.01
CA ALA A 15 23.62 -10.55 -3.20
C ALA A 15 22.19 -11.04 -3.51
N PRO A 16 21.88 -12.33 -3.25
CA PRO A 16 20.53 -12.90 -3.42
C PRO A 16 19.51 -12.28 -2.47
N ASP A 17 19.92 -11.89 -1.27
CA ASP A 17 19.09 -11.25 -0.25
C ASP A 17 19.91 -10.19 0.53
N ARG A 18 19.25 -9.52 1.48
CA ARG A 18 19.82 -8.41 2.24
C ARG A 18 20.81 -8.81 3.34
N THR A 19 21.09 -10.10 3.54
CA THR A 19 21.95 -10.53 4.66
C THR A 19 23.37 -10.01 4.53
N ALA A 20 23.93 -9.97 3.32
CA ALA A 20 25.29 -9.47 3.09
C ALA A 20 25.45 -8.01 3.54
N ILE A 21 24.56 -7.11 3.10
CA ILE A 21 24.63 -5.70 3.49
C ILE A 21 24.28 -5.50 4.98
N THR A 22 23.38 -6.29 5.53
CA THR A 22 23.07 -6.23 6.97
C THR A 22 24.29 -6.65 7.81
N GLY A 23 24.98 -7.73 7.42
CA GLY A 23 26.21 -8.16 8.10
C GLY A 23 27.31 -7.12 8.04
N GLU A 24 27.48 -6.46 6.90
CA GLU A 24 28.44 -5.37 6.73
C GLU A 24 28.09 -4.13 7.56
N LEU A 25 26.79 -3.76 7.61
CA LEU A 25 26.29 -2.69 8.49
C LEU A 25 26.60 -3.00 9.96
N LEU A 26 26.33 -4.21 10.44
CA LEU A 26 26.62 -4.61 11.83
C LEU A 26 28.14 -4.57 12.12
N THR A 27 28.97 -4.94 11.15
CA THR A 27 30.44 -4.82 11.27
C THR A 27 30.86 -3.36 11.36
N ALA A 28 30.30 -2.48 10.53
CA ALA A 28 30.59 -1.05 10.57
C ALA A 28 30.16 -0.42 11.90
N ILE A 29 29.01 -0.82 12.46
CA ILE A 29 28.56 -0.37 13.78
C ILE A 29 29.57 -0.79 14.88
N ALA A 30 30.04 -2.03 14.83
CA ALA A 30 31.04 -2.52 15.81
C ALA A 30 32.39 -1.79 15.74
N GLN A 31 32.72 -1.21 14.58
CA GLN A 31 33.99 -0.51 14.33
C GLN A 31 33.83 1.03 14.28
N GLN A 32 32.63 1.52 14.59
CA GLN A 32 32.30 2.94 14.46
C GLN A 32 33.16 3.81 15.37
N THR A 33 33.68 4.89 14.79
CA THR A 33 34.45 5.90 15.55
C THR A 33 33.45 6.79 16.33
N PRO A 34 33.69 7.04 17.64
CA PRO A 34 32.84 7.93 18.40
C PRO A 34 32.68 9.32 17.77
N GLY A 35 31.46 9.84 17.73
CA GLY A 35 31.13 11.13 17.13
C GLY A 35 30.84 11.09 15.62
N GLN A 36 30.97 9.94 14.98
CA GLN A 36 30.53 9.75 13.60
C GLN A 36 29.16 9.05 13.54
N VAL A 37 28.40 9.31 12.49
CA VAL A 37 27.05 8.82 12.29
C VAL A 37 26.99 7.91 11.06
N LEU A 38 26.32 6.77 11.18
CA LEU A 38 25.91 5.92 10.06
C LEU A 38 24.49 6.29 9.63
N PHE A 39 24.33 6.61 8.34
CA PHE A 39 23.01 6.88 7.77
C PHE A 39 22.52 5.65 7.00
N VAL A 40 21.33 5.14 7.35
CA VAL A 40 20.75 3.93 6.74
C VAL A 40 19.39 4.26 6.12
N ALA A 41 19.32 4.19 4.79
CA ALA A 41 18.09 4.35 4.03
C ALA A 41 17.49 3.00 3.66
N THR A 42 16.18 2.86 3.81
CA THR A 42 15.42 1.66 3.40
C THR A 42 14.07 2.04 2.80
N ASP A 43 13.50 1.18 1.96
CA ASP A 43 12.17 1.35 1.38
C ASP A 43 11.07 0.61 2.17
N SER A 44 11.38 0.12 3.36
CA SER A 44 10.46 -0.73 4.12
C SER A 44 10.41 -0.37 5.60
N LYS A 45 9.24 0.06 6.08
CA LYS A 45 8.98 0.24 7.51
C LYS A 45 9.33 -1.02 8.32
N ALA A 46 8.91 -2.20 7.85
CA ALA A 46 9.21 -3.46 8.52
C ALA A 46 10.71 -3.75 8.58
N THR A 47 11.46 -3.39 7.53
CA THR A 47 12.92 -3.52 7.51
C THR A 47 13.57 -2.54 8.48
N SER A 48 13.15 -1.28 8.52
CA SER A 48 13.71 -0.29 9.44
C SER A 48 13.46 -0.67 10.91
N LYS A 49 12.25 -1.14 11.26
CA LYS A 49 11.94 -1.65 12.61
C LYS A 49 12.79 -2.88 12.99
N ALA A 50 12.95 -3.84 12.07
CA ALA A 50 13.77 -5.02 12.31
C ALA A 50 15.25 -4.69 12.52
N LEU A 51 15.80 -3.78 11.72
CA LEU A 51 17.18 -3.30 11.89
C LEU A 51 17.34 -2.53 13.21
N HIS A 52 16.41 -1.63 13.54
CA HIS A 52 16.40 -0.92 14.80
C HIS A 52 16.44 -1.90 15.99
N ARG A 53 15.54 -2.89 16.00
CA ARG A 53 15.49 -3.89 17.05
C ARG A 53 16.78 -4.70 17.15
N LEU A 54 17.30 -5.15 16.02
CA LEU A 54 18.54 -5.93 15.98
C LEU A 54 19.73 -5.13 16.53
N ILE A 55 19.87 -3.87 16.11
CA ILE A 55 20.95 -2.98 16.53
C ILE A 55 20.84 -2.68 18.03
N THR A 56 19.68 -2.26 18.50
CA THR A 56 19.47 -1.91 19.91
C THR A 56 19.59 -3.09 20.87
N GLN A 57 19.40 -4.32 20.39
CA GLN A 57 19.64 -5.53 21.19
C GLN A 57 21.11 -5.94 21.24
N GLN A 58 21.85 -5.78 20.15
CA GLN A 58 23.24 -6.22 20.06
C GLN A 58 24.25 -5.14 20.49
N TYR A 59 23.90 -3.88 20.34
CA TYR A 59 24.75 -2.74 20.58
C TYR A 59 24.06 -1.74 21.51
N LEU A 60 24.01 -2.06 22.80
CA LEU A 60 23.25 -1.33 23.83
C LEU A 60 23.71 0.14 24.02
N GLU A 61 24.95 0.45 23.69
CA GLU A 61 25.52 1.80 23.79
C GLU A 61 25.19 2.70 22.59
N GLN A 62 24.66 2.13 21.50
CA GLN A 62 24.37 2.88 20.28
C GLN A 62 23.05 3.63 20.39
N ARG A 63 23.05 4.92 20.11
CA ARG A 63 21.87 5.79 20.07
C ARG A 63 21.33 5.81 18.65
N VAL A 64 20.16 5.21 18.47
CA VAL A 64 19.56 5.02 17.15
C VAL A 64 18.29 5.85 17.01
N LEU A 65 18.24 6.73 16.01
CA LEU A 65 17.00 7.41 15.63
C LEU A 65 16.31 6.65 14.52
N LEU A 66 15.04 6.26 14.75
CA LEU A 66 14.21 5.54 13.78
C LEU A 66 13.15 6.45 13.20
N LEU A 67 13.26 6.73 11.91
CA LEU A 67 12.35 7.57 11.15
C LEU A 67 11.51 6.74 10.17
N ASN A 68 10.22 6.58 10.48
CA ASN A 68 9.25 5.90 9.62
C ASN A 68 7.85 6.51 9.81
N SER A 69 6.84 6.03 9.06
CA SER A 69 5.47 6.57 9.12
C SER A 69 4.79 6.47 10.49
N GLU A 70 5.28 5.64 11.40
CA GLU A 70 4.74 5.51 12.75
C GLU A 70 5.45 6.42 13.77
N THR A 71 6.69 6.84 13.48
CA THR A 71 7.53 7.59 14.41
C THR A 71 7.64 9.08 14.07
N THR A 72 7.38 9.50 12.83
CA THR A 72 7.56 10.90 12.35
C THR A 72 6.79 11.95 13.16
N GLY A 73 5.76 11.57 13.89
CA GLY A 73 5.04 12.46 14.82
C GLY A 73 5.71 12.60 16.20
N GLY A 74 6.80 11.89 16.48
CA GLY A 74 7.59 12.04 17.70
C GLY A 74 8.33 13.37 17.75
N GLU A 75 8.70 13.83 18.94
CA GLU A 75 9.38 15.13 19.13
C GLU A 75 10.80 15.10 18.52
N CYS A 76 11.57 14.06 18.80
CA CYS A 76 12.93 13.89 18.28
C CYS A 76 12.94 13.75 16.75
N GLU A 77 12.00 12.97 16.23
CA GLU A 77 11.86 12.74 14.80
C GLU A 77 11.48 14.02 14.05
N ARG A 78 10.57 14.82 14.60
CA ARG A 78 10.19 16.12 14.03
C ARG A 78 11.35 17.12 14.08
N GLU A 79 12.10 17.17 15.19
CA GLU A 79 13.30 18.00 15.29
C GLU A 79 14.31 17.63 14.21
N PHE A 80 14.59 16.33 14.04
CA PHE A 80 15.49 15.87 12.98
C PHE A 80 14.99 16.24 11.58
N MET A 81 13.71 16.10 11.31
CA MET A 81 13.16 16.44 10.00
C MET A 81 13.24 17.93 9.68
N GLN A 82 13.14 18.79 10.69
CA GLN A 82 13.22 20.25 10.53
C GLN A 82 14.66 20.77 10.49
N THR A 83 15.53 20.22 11.31
CA THR A 83 16.91 20.71 11.49
C THR A 83 17.93 19.55 11.56
N PRO A 84 18.06 18.73 10.50
CA PRO A 84 18.90 17.52 10.52
C PRO A 84 20.37 17.84 10.84
N ASP A 85 20.93 18.88 10.27
CA ASP A 85 22.34 19.26 10.48
C ASP A 85 22.63 19.68 11.93
N VAL A 86 21.67 20.34 12.60
CA VAL A 86 21.81 20.71 14.00
C VAL A 86 21.82 19.48 14.90
N VAL A 87 20.88 18.56 14.69
CA VAL A 87 20.78 17.30 15.47
C VAL A 87 22.03 16.45 15.28
N LEU A 88 22.51 16.31 14.04
CA LEU A 88 23.71 15.52 13.73
C LEU A 88 24.98 16.14 14.33
N THR A 89 25.14 17.47 14.19
CA THR A 89 26.31 18.19 14.72
C THR A 89 26.35 18.17 16.25
N ARG A 90 25.18 18.17 16.90
CA ARG A 90 25.04 18.03 18.37
C ARG A 90 25.51 16.65 18.86
N GLY A 91 25.49 15.65 17.97
CA GLY A 91 25.97 14.30 18.27
C GLY A 91 25.03 13.50 19.15
N ASP A 92 23.71 13.69 19.00
CA ASP A 92 22.69 13.00 19.80
C ASP A 92 22.53 11.53 19.41
N TYR A 93 22.85 11.20 18.16
CA TYR A 93 22.66 9.87 17.59
C TYR A 93 23.91 9.36 16.89
N ASP A 94 24.10 8.06 16.95
CA ASP A 94 25.20 7.35 16.29
C ASP A 94 24.73 6.70 14.98
N ILE A 95 23.42 6.40 14.89
CA ILE A 95 22.81 5.76 13.72
C ILE A 95 21.48 6.43 13.41
N ILE A 96 21.25 6.80 12.15
CA ILE A 96 19.97 7.27 11.63
C ILE A 96 19.38 6.20 10.71
N LEU A 97 18.23 5.64 11.05
CA LEU A 97 17.49 4.70 10.22
C LEU A 97 16.28 5.39 9.60
N CYS A 98 16.30 5.58 8.28
CA CYS A 98 15.21 6.24 7.54
C CYS A 98 14.43 5.27 6.67
N SER A 99 13.09 5.35 6.71
CA SER A 99 12.21 4.75 5.69
C SER A 99 11.66 5.83 4.74
N PRO A 100 11.01 5.47 3.60
CA PRO A 100 10.59 6.43 2.57
C PRO A 100 9.62 7.52 3.04
N SER A 101 8.90 7.34 4.14
CA SER A 101 8.00 8.36 4.69
C SER A 101 8.72 9.68 5.05
N VAL A 102 10.04 9.63 5.18
CA VAL A 102 10.93 10.79 5.39
C VAL A 102 11.48 11.31 4.06
N ALA A 103 11.03 10.76 2.96
CA ALA A 103 11.66 10.94 1.65
C ALA A 103 11.58 12.36 1.07
N THR A 104 10.69 13.22 1.49
CA THR A 104 10.56 14.58 0.98
C THR A 104 10.96 15.62 2.03
N GLY A 105 11.85 16.55 1.66
CA GLY A 105 12.14 17.74 2.46
C GLY A 105 13.38 17.67 3.38
N VAL A 106 14.00 16.51 3.60
CA VAL A 106 15.22 16.40 4.42
C VAL A 106 16.47 16.45 3.54
N SER A 107 17.39 17.38 3.78
CA SER A 107 18.74 17.44 3.20
C SER A 107 19.75 17.54 4.33
N ILE A 108 20.80 16.74 4.30
CA ILE A 108 21.89 16.72 5.28
C ILE A 108 23.11 17.31 4.60
N GLU A 109 23.49 18.52 5.03
CA GLU A 109 24.54 19.32 4.42
C GLU A 109 25.80 19.44 5.30
N CYS A 110 25.68 19.10 6.60
CA CYS A 110 26.83 19.10 7.52
C CYS A 110 27.92 18.14 7.03
N ARG A 111 29.19 18.53 7.28
CA ARG A 111 30.37 17.81 6.82
C ARG A 111 31.16 17.22 8.00
N GLY A 112 31.81 16.07 7.77
CA GLY A 112 32.67 15.40 8.76
C GLY A 112 31.90 14.64 9.85
N VAL A 113 30.57 14.56 9.74
CA VAL A 113 29.71 13.90 10.73
C VAL A 113 29.24 12.51 10.26
N VAL A 114 28.76 12.43 9.02
CA VAL A 114 28.33 11.14 8.46
C VAL A 114 29.54 10.39 7.91
N SER A 115 29.79 9.18 8.40
CA SER A 115 30.92 8.36 7.93
C SER A 115 30.61 7.53 6.71
N GLN A 116 29.38 7.04 6.60
CA GLN A 116 28.96 6.14 5.51
C GLN A 116 27.45 6.12 5.37
N VAL A 117 26.96 5.87 4.15
CA VAL A 117 25.54 5.71 3.84
C VAL A 117 25.26 4.27 3.42
N TYR A 118 24.31 3.62 4.08
CA TYR A 118 23.81 2.31 3.72
C TYR A 118 22.44 2.40 3.05
N GLY A 119 22.25 1.72 1.93
CA GLY A 119 20.98 1.62 1.23
C GLY A 119 20.48 0.17 1.17
N ILE A 120 19.37 -0.15 1.85
CA ILE A 120 18.80 -1.51 1.92
C ILE A 120 17.38 -1.51 1.36
N PHE A 121 17.25 -1.81 0.06
CA PHE A 121 16.00 -1.65 -0.68
C PHE A 121 15.39 -2.99 -1.10
N THR A 122 14.24 -3.28 -0.54
CA THR A 122 13.52 -4.57 -0.71
C THR A 122 12.52 -4.54 -1.86
N GLY A 123 12.28 -3.38 -2.47
CA GLY A 123 11.35 -3.20 -3.59
C GLY A 123 9.87 -3.19 -3.18
N VAL A 124 9.56 -2.86 -1.92
CA VAL A 124 8.17 -2.86 -1.42
C VAL A 124 7.46 -1.53 -1.61
N SER A 125 8.17 -0.41 -1.74
CA SER A 125 7.53 0.90 -1.89
C SER A 125 8.23 1.86 -2.85
N ALA A 126 9.56 1.90 -2.89
CA ALA A 126 10.35 2.90 -3.61
C ALA A 126 10.72 2.44 -5.03
N THR A 127 10.63 3.34 -6.00
CA THR A 127 11.18 3.18 -7.35
C THR A 127 12.69 3.43 -7.36
N ASP A 128 13.38 3.12 -8.46
CA ASP A 128 14.80 3.46 -8.64
C ASP A 128 15.08 4.96 -8.46
N ALA A 129 14.13 5.83 -8.85
CA ALA A 129 14.23 7.28 -8.64
C ALA A 129 14.15 7.66 -7.17
N ASP A 130 13.18 7.11 -6.43
CA ASP A 130 13.02 7.35 -5.00
C ASP A 130 14.24 6.84 -4.20
N ILE A 131 14.78 5.68 -4.61
CA ILE A 131 15.97 5.10 -4.01
C ILE A 131 17.19 5.99 -4.23
N SER A 132 17.45 6.44 -5.45
CA SER A 132 18.55 7.36 -5.75
C SER A 132 18.42 8.66 -4.94
N GLN A 133 17.21 9.23 -4.89
CA GLN A 133 16.94 10.40 -4.08
C GLN A 133 17.22 10.15 -2.59
N SER A 134 16.88 8.98 -2.05
CA SER A 134 17.15 8.62 -0.65
C SER A 134 18.63 8.53 -0.34
N LEU A 135 19.44 7.98 -1.26
CA LEU A 135 20.88 7.90 -1.14
C LEU A 135 21.58 9.28 -1.23
N SER A 136 20.99 10.22 -1.95
CA SER A 136 21.50 11.58 -2.16
C SER A 136 21.12 12.57 -1.05
N ARG A 137 20.43 12.15 0.02
CA ARG A 137 20.06 13.04 1.12
C ARG A 137 21.24 13.51 1.95
N VAL A 138 22.23 12.68 2.12
CA VAL A 138 23.52 13.05 2.67
C VAL A 138 24.35 13.68 1.55
N ARG A 139 24.60 14.98 1.62
CA ARG A 139 25.36 15.72 0.60
C ARG A 139 26.86 15.54 0.73
N GLU A 140 27.33 14.98 1.82
CA GLU A 140 28.75 14.67 2.00
C GLU A 140 29.18 13.53 1.06
N PRO A 141 30.35 13.64 0.37
CA PRO A 141 30.83 12.64 -0.59
C PRO A 141 31.44 11.41 0.09
N VAL A 142 30.75 10.83 1.06
CA VAL A 142 31.11 9.56 1.70
C VAL A 142 30.64 8.36 0.87
N GLU A 143 31.24 7.20 1.10
CA GLU A 143 30.86 5.97 0.39
C GLU A 143 29.39 5.59 0.64
N ARG A 144 28.70 5.16 -0.44
CA ARG A 144 27.36 4.54 -0.37
C ARG A 144 27.51 3.04 -0.55
N VAL A 145 27.10 2.26 0.45
CA VAL A 145 27.00 0.80 0.34
C VAL A 145 25.55 0.44 0.07
N VAL A 146 25.29 -0.19 -1.05
CA VAL A 146 23.91 -0.38 -1.53
C VAL A 146 23.61 -1.84 -1.83
N TRP A 147 22.49 -2.31 -1.35
CA TRP A 147 21.84 -3.54 -1.81
C TRP A 147 20.40 -3.24 -2.21
N CYS A 148 19.99 -3.80 -3.35
CA CYS A 148 18.65 -3.66 -3.86
C CYS A 148 18.11 -5.02 -4.37
N ALA A 149 16.85 -5.31 -4.11
CA ALA A 149 16.17 -6.48 -4.66
C ALA A 149 16.15 -6.46 -6.19
N LYS A 150 16.23 -7.63 -6.85
CA LYS A 150 16.20 -7.71 -8.33
C LYS A 150 14.91 -7.14 -8.90
N THR A 151 13.79 -7.41 -8.24
CA THR A 151 12.45 -6.97 -8.64
C THR A 151 11.73 -6.38 -7.46
N GLY A 152 10.90 -5.37 -7.69
CA GLY A 152 10.01 -4.81 -6.68
C GLY A 152 8.62 -5.46 -6.68
N SER A 153 7.79 -5.02 -5.75
CA SER A 153 6.40 -5.47 -5.59
C SER A 153 5.37 -4.36 -5.69
N ASN A 154 5.79 -3.09 -5.62
CA ASN A 154 4.91 -1.92 -5.67
C ASN A 154 4.51 -1.55 -7.11
N PHE A 155 3.84 -2.46 -7.79
CA PHE A 155 3.30 -2.18 -9.13
C PHE A 155 2.06 -1.30 -9.05
N ALA A 156 1.80 -0.54 -10.11
CA ALA A 156 0.57 0.24 -10.25
C ALA A 156 -0.67 -0.68 -10.20
N LYS A 157 -1.72 -0.22 -9.50
CA LYS A 157 -2.92 -1.05 -9.22
C LYS A 157 -3.73 -1.38 -10.47
N ALA A 158 -3.86 -0.43 -11.41
CA ALA A 158 -4.69 -0.61 -12.59
C ALA A 158 -4.08 -1.57 -13.62
N SER A 159 -2.76 -1.57 -13.76
CA SER A 159 -2.08 -2.42 -14.75
C SER A 159 -0.60 -2.57 -14.40
N ARG A 160 -0.01 -3.73 -14.69
CA ARG A 160 1.44 -3.98 -14.60
C ARG A 160 2.17 -3.83 -15.93
N ALA A 161 1.53 -3.22 -16.93
CA ALA A 161 2.16 -2.92 -18.21
C ALA A 161 3.22 -1.83 -18.05
N VAL A 162 4.26 -1.89 -18.87
CA VAL A 162 5.39 -0.92 -18.87
C VAL A 162 5.29 0.09 -20.01
N ASN A 163 4.25 -0.03 -20.85
CA ASN A 163 3.93 0.90 -21.92
C ASN A 163 2.71 1.75 -21.51
N PRO A 164 2.79 3.09 -21.52
CA PRO A 164 1.67 3.95 -21.13
C PRO A 164 0.38 3.71 -21.95
N LEU A 165 0.49 3.37 -23.23
CA LEU A 165 -0.67 3.08 -24.10
C LEU A 165 -1.36 1.77 -23.69
N GLU A 166 -0.58 0.76 -23.30
CA GLU A 166 -1.10 -0.50 -22.77
C GLU A 166 -1.75 -0.30 -21.40
N VAL A 167 -1.14 0.49 -20.51
CA VAL A 167 -1.75 0.88 -19.22
C VAL A 167 -3.09 1.55 -19.45
N ARG A 168 -3.18 2.50 -20.38
CA ARG A 168 -4.42 3.19 -20.75
C ARG A 168 -5.48 2.21 -21.25
N SER A 169 -5.12 1.32 -22.17
CA SER A 169 -6.04 0.31 -22.72
C SER A 169 -6.59 -0.60 -21.61
N HIS A 170 -5.73 -1.07 -20.69
CA HIS A 170 -6.15 -1.87 -19.55
C HIS A 170 -7.07 -1.10 -18.61
N LEU A 171 -6.73 0.13 -18.26
CA LEU A 171 -7.52 0.99 -17.39
C LEU A 171 -8.91 1.24 -18.01
N GLN A 172 -8.98 1.61 -19.29
CA GLN A 172 -10.21 1.83 -20.02
C GLN A 172 -11.09 0.57 -20.04
N SER A 173 -10.50 -0.58 -20.38
CA SER A 173 -11.23 -1.86 -20.43
C SER A 173 -11.80 -2.26 -19.07
N GLN A 174 -11.01 -2.10 -17.99
CA GLN A 174 -11.48 -2.40 -16.64
C GLN A 174 -12.58 -1.45 -16.19
N THR A 175 -12.45 -0.15 -16.46
CA THR A 175 -13.46 0.86 -16.12
C THR A 175 -14.77 0.55 -16.86
N THR A 176 -14.73 0.35 -18.17
CA THR A 176 -15.92 0.03 -18.97
C THR A 176 -16.60 -1.24 -18.47
N ALA A 177 -15.84 -2.32 -18.23
CA ALA A 177 -16.39 -3.56 -17.72
C ALA A 177 -17.02 -3.38 -16.32
N THR A 178 -16.37 -2.64 -15.43
CA THR A 178 -16.88 -2.36 -14.08
C THR A 178 -18.19 -1.56 -14.14
N ILE A 179 -18.26 -0.53 -14.98
CA ILE A 179 -19.49 0.28 -15.15
C ILE A 179 -20.63 -0.56 -15.72
N GLN A 180 -20.37 -1.45 -16.67
CA GLN A 180 -21.39 -2.37 -17.18
C GLN A 180 -21.96 -3.28 -16.08
N LEU A 181 -21.10 -3.78 -15.19
CA LEU A 181 -21.55 -4.62 -14.06
C LEU A 181 -22.35 -3.84 -13.01
N LEU A 182 -22.12 -2.53 -12.90
CA LEU A 182 -22.77 -1.64 -11.93
C LEU A 182 -23.98 -0.88 -12.52
N ARG A 183 -24.27 -1.00 -13.79
CA ARG A 183 -25.21 -0.13 -14.51
C ARG A 183 -26.60 -0.05 -13.85
N SER A 184 -27.10 -1.16 -13.29
CA SER A 184 -28.38 -1.19 -12.59
C SER A 184 -28.38 -0.50 -11.22
N SER A 185 -27.20 -0.27 -10.64
CA SER A 185 -26.99 0.33 -9.31
C SER A 185 -26.50 1.78 -9.39
N LEU A 186 -26.24 2.32 -10.60
CA LEU A 186 -25.75 3.67 -10.81
C LEU A 186 -26.83 4.57 -11.39
N LYS A 187 -26.76 5.85 -11.06
CA LYS A 187 -27.53 6.90 -11.73
C LYS A 187 -27.01 7.09 -13.16
N GLU A 188 -27.91 7.48 -14.06
CA GLU A 188 -27.60 7.60 -15.49
C GLU A 188 -26.55 8.69 -15.75
N ASP A 189 -26.61 9.81 -15.06
CA ASP A 189 -25.65 10.91 -15.13
C ASP A 189 -24.21 10.47 -14.78
N ILE A 190 -24.04 9.53 -13.83
CA ILE A 190 -22.73 8.97 -13.48
C ILE A 190 -22.21 8.07 -14.60
N VAL A 191 -23.08 7.23 -15.16
CA VAL A 191 -22.73 6.36 -16.28
C VAL A 191 -22.31 7.19 -17.51
N ASP A 192 -23.07 8.23 -17.82
CA ASP A 192 -22.78 9.13 -18.93
C ASP A 192 -21.50 9.93 -18.70
N GLY A 193 -21.27 10.44 -17.50
CA GLY A 193 -20.06 11.17 -17.15
C GLY A 193 -18.79 10.33 -17.33
N ILE A 194 -18.82 9.04 -16.95
CA ILE A 194 -17.68 8.14 -17.14
C ILE A 194 -17.51 7.75 -18.61
N ASN A 195 -18.61 7.53 -19.33
CA ASN A 195 -18.56 7.23 -20.77
C ASN A 195 -18.05 8.43 -21.60
N ALA A 196 -18.24 9.65 -21.11
CA ALA A 196 -17.76 10.88 -21.74
C ALA A 196 -16.26 11.16 -21.49
N LEU A 197 -15.55 10.33 -20.71
CA LEU A 197 -14.11 10.51 -20.47
C LEU A 197 -13.31 10.47 -21.79
N ASP A 198 -12.50 11.50 -22.02
CA ASP A 198 -11.56 11.52 -23.15
C ASP A 198 -10.29 10.74 -22.81
N TRP A 199 -10.33 9.44 -23.05
CA TRP A 199 -9.21 8.53 -22.81
C TRP A 199 -7.92 8.88 -23.57
N ARG A 200 -7.99 9.71 -24.58
CA ARG A 200 -6.83 10.03 -25.44
C ARG A 200 -6.18 11.36 -25.08
N SER A 201 -6.98 12.38 -24.82
CA SER A 201 -6.51 13.76 -24.69
C SER A 201 -6.50 14.24 -23.25
N ASP A 202 -7.22 13.59 -22.32
CA ASP A 202 -7.25 13.97 -20.92
C ASP A 202 -5.82 13.96 -20.32
N PRO A 203 -5.32 15.12 -19.80
CA PRO A 203 -3.95 15.24 -19.31
C PRO A 203 -3.70 14.42 -18.05
N HIS A 204 -4.72 14.25 -17.19
CA HIS A 204 -4.60 13.49 -15.94
C HIS A 204 -4.49 11.99 -16.24
N ILE A 205 -5.31 11.47 -17.15
CA ILE A 205 -5.23 10.07 -17.60
C ILE A 205 -3.87 9.80 -18.24
N ARG A 206 -3.39 10.73 -19.09
CA ARG A 206 -2.07 10.59 -19.73
C ARG A 206 -0.95 10.56 -18.71
N LEU A 207 -0.95 11.52 -17.77
CA LEU A 207 0.06 11.59 -16.70
C LEU A 207 0.04 10.33 -15.83
N TYR A 208 -1.15 9.91 -15.38
CA TYR A 208 -1.29 8.66 -14.62
C TYR A 208 -0.70 7.46 -15.35
N CYS A 209 -1.03 7.30 -16.66
CA CYS A 209 -0.52 6.17 -17.44
C CYS A 209 1.00 6.20 -17.63
N GLN A 210 1.60 7.39 -17.74
CA GLN A 210 3.06 7.56 -17.79
C GLN A 210 3.71 7.15 -16.47
N LEU A 211 3.26 7.72 -15.36
CA LEU A 211 3.79 7.41 -14.02
C LEU A 211 3.61 5.94 -13.65
N ALA A 212 2.45 5.36 -13.94
CA ALA A 212 2.18 3.95 -13.71
C ALA A 212 3.10 3.03 -14.53
N ALA A 213 3.34 3.36 -15.80
CA ALA A 213 4.24 2.60 -16.67
C ALA A 213 5.71 2.71 -16.22
N GLU A 214 6.15 3.88 -15.75
CA GLU A 214 7.48 4.11 -15.18
C GLU A 214 7.67 3.33 -13.89
N GLN A 215 6.72 3.42 -12.97
CA GLN A 215 6.70 2.62 -11.73
C GLN A 215 6.79 1.12 -12.04
N ASN A 216 5.98 0.63 -12.96
CA ASN A 216 5.98 -0.78 -13.34
C ASN A 216 7.31 -1.22 -13.98
N ARG A 217 7.96 -0.35 -14.77
CA ARG A 217 9.26 -0.59 -15.37
C ARG A 217 10.32 -0.72 -14.29
N SER A 218 10.35 0.24 -13.36
CA SER A 218 11.23 0.19 -12.19
C SER A 218 11.02 -1.11 -11.40
N MET A 219 9.79 -1.43 -11.02
CA MET A 219 9.49 -2.64 -10.23
C MET A 219 9.87 -3.95 -10.93
N ARG A 220 9.81 -4.01 -12.26
CA ARG A 220 10.12 -5.23 -13.02
C ARG A 220 11.60 -5.59 -12.97
N CYS A 221 12.49 -4.63 -12.94
CA CYS A 221 13.95 -4.80 -12.94
C CYS A 221 14.63 -3.75 -12.03
N LEU A 222 14.19 -3.70 -10.76
CA LEU A 222 14.52 -2.62 -9.83
C LEU A 222 16.02 -2.43 -9.63
N ARG A 223 16.77 -3.52 -9.44
CA ARG A 223 18.22 -3.48 -9.27
C ARG A 223 18.93 -2.90 -10.49
N GLU A 224 18.58 -3.41 -11.66
CA GLU A 224 19.17 -2.95 -12.92
C GLU A 224 18.80 -1.50 -13.23
N ALA A 225 17.54 -1.12 -12.99
CA ALA A 225 17.10 0.26 -13.14
C ALA A 225 17.86 1.22 -12.21
N LEU A 226 18.06 0.83 -10.95
CA LEU A 226 18.84 1.61 -9.99
C LEU A 226 20.31 1.76 -10.42
N LEU A 227 20.95 0.67 -10.85
CA LEU A 227 22.34 0.72 -11.31
C LEU A 227 22.51 1.68 -12.50
N VAL A 228 21.63 1.60 -13.49
CA VAL A 228 21.64 2.50 -14.65
C VAL A 228 21.42 3.96 -14.22
N ARG A 229 20.49 4.20 -13.29
CA ARG A 229 20.19 5.54 -12.78
C ARG A 229 21.39 6.14 -12.04
N LEU A 230 21.95 5.40 -11.09
CA LEU A 230 23.12 5.88 -10.33
C LEU A 230 24.30 6.19 -11.25
N GLN A 231 24.54 5.37 -12.27
CA GLN A 231 25.58 5.64 -13.28
C GLN A 231 25.26 6.88 -14.12
N PHE A 232 24.00 7.04 -14.54
CA PHE A 232 23.55 8.21 -15.31
C PHE A 232 23.67 9.51 -14.51
N GLU A 233 23.45 9.46 -13.21
CA GLU A 233 23.62 10.58 -12.27
C GLU A 233 25.09 10.87 -11.92
N GLY A 234 26.05 10.20 -12.58
CA GLY A 234 27.48 10.43 -12.45
C GLY A 234 28.17 9.67 -11.32
N ASN A 235 27.47 8.81 -10.60
CA ASN A 235 28.06 8.04 -9.50
C ASN A 235 29.08 6.99 -10.01
N THR A 236 30.16 6.78 -9.26
CA THR A 236 31.13 5.72 -9.54
C THR A 236 30.66 4.42 -8.90
N LEU A 237 30.35 3.42 -9.73
CA LEU A 237 29.81 2.14 -9.26
C LEU A 237 30.89 1.06 -9.18
N THR A 238 30.98 0.39 -8.04
CA THR A 238 31.74 -0.84 -7.84
C THR A 238 30.80 -1.97 -7.49
N LEU A 239 30.73 -3.03 -8.31
CA LEU A 239 29.87 -4.20 -8.05
C LEU A 239 30.66 -5.29 -7.35
N GLU A 240 30.09 -5.83 -6.28
CA GLU A 240 30.67 -6.92 -5.50
C GLU A 240 29.67 -8.07 -5.37
N ASP A 241 30.01 -9.23 -5.88
CA ASP A 241 29.22 -10.44 -5.67
C ASP A 241 29.34 -10.91 -4.22
N ARG A 242 28.22 -11.10 -3.57
CA ARG A 242 28.13 -11.56 -2.18
C ARG A 242 27.15 -12.75 -2.06
N ALA A 243 27.50 -13.70 -1.21
CA ALA A 243 26.63 -14.81 -0.86
C ALA A 243 25.62 -14.40 0.23
N SER A 244 24.53 -15.14 0.34
CA SER A 244 23.61 -15.05 1.49
C SER A 244 24.27 -15.64 2.73
N ASP A 245 24.01 -15.01 3.90
CA ASP A 245 24.36 -15.55 5.21
C ASP A 245 23.15 -16.26 5.84
N PRO A 246 23.14 -17.59 5.91
CA PRO A 246 22.02 -18.34 6.47
C PRO A 246 21.78 -18.09 7.97
N ALA A 247 22.85 -17.83 8.75
CA ALA A 247 22.74 -17.55 10.19
C ALA A 247 22.09 -16.19 10.42
N LEU A 248 22.55 -15.17 9.72
CA LEU A 248 21.97 -13.83 9.79
C LEU A 248 20.53 -13.82 9.24
N LYS A 249 20.25 -14.62 8.22
CA LYS A 249 18.88 -14.78 7.70
C LYS A 249 17.93 -15.36 8.75
N ALA A 250 18.36 -16.38 9.48
CA ALA A 250 17.58 -16.96 10.58
C ALA A 250 17.38 -15.93 11.71
N LEU A 251 18.42 -15.18 12.08
CA LEU A 251 18.35 -14.13 13.08
C LEU A 251 17.36 -13.02 12.69
N LEU A 252 17.41 -12.53 11.46
CA LEU A 252 16.47 -11.52 10.94
C LEU A 252 15.02 -12.04 10.93
N ALA A 253 14.81 -13.32 10.61
CA ALA A 253 13.48 -13.94 10.67
C ALA A 253 12.96 -14.02 12.10
N GLN A 254 13.79 -14.41 13.06
CA GLN A 254 13.45 -14.45 14.48
C GLN A 254 13.16 -13.03 15.02
N THR A 255 14.03 -12.06 14.75
CA THR A 255 13.82 -10.66 15.15
C THR A 255 12.49 -10.11 14.63
N ARG A 256 12.11 -10.48 13.39
CA ARG A 256 10.82 -10.07 12.83
C ARG A 256 9.64 -10.72 13.56
N ALA A 257 9.73 -12.01 13.87
CA ALA A 257 8.68 -12.70 14.62
C ALA A 257 8.51 -12.12 16.03
N ASP A 258 9.61 -11.84 16.72
CA ASP A 258 9.62 -11.21 18.04
C ASP A 258 9.01 -9.80 17.99
N LEU A 259 9.32 -9.02 16.96
CA LEU A 259 8.73 -7.70 16.75
C LEU A 259 7.22 -7.77 16.52
N GLN A 260 6.76 -8.70 15.69
CA GLN A 260 5.33 -8.85 15.42
C GLN A 260 4.56 -9.19 16.72
N LEU A 261 5.16 -9.99 17.58
CA LEU A 261 4.57 -10.29 18.89
C LEU A 261 4.53 -9.04 19.80
N LEU A 262 5.63 -8.33 19.93
CA LEU A 262 5.72 -7.10 20.74
C LEU A 262 4.78 -6.00 20.22
N ASP A 263 4.71 -5.80 18.90
CA ASP A 263 3.80 -4.83 18.28
C ASP A 263 2.33 -5.22 18.56
N ALA A 264 2.00 -6.52 18.50
CA ALA A 264 0.68 -7.03 18.83
C ALA A 264 0.32 -6.81 20.31
N GLU A 265 1.23 -7.13 21.24
CA GLU A 265 1.06 -6.89 22.67
C GLU A 265 0.86 -5.40 22.98
N ALA A 266 1.69 -4.54 22.40
CA ALA A 266 1.58 -3.09 22.56
C ALA A 266 0.25 -2.56 22.00
N LEU A 267 -0.19 -3.07 20.85
CA LEU A 267 -1.46 -2.69 20.24
C LEU A 267 -2.65 -3.10 21.10
N VAL A 268 -2.64 -4.31 21.65
CA VAL A 268 -3.68 -4.79 22.58
C VAL A 268 -3.74 -3.93 23.84
N ALA A 269 -2.60 -3.53 24.39
CA ALA A 269 -2.51 -2.68 25.58
C ALA A 269 -2.93 -1.23 25.35
N THR A 270 -3.02 -0.78 24.09
CA THR A 270 -3.40 0.59 23.74
C THR A 270 -4.88 0.86 24.10
N ALA A 271 -5.21 2.10 24.43
CA ALA A 271 -6.59 2.52 24.70
C ALA A 271 -7.50 2.32 23.47
N THR A 272 -8.75 1.94 23.72
CA THR A 272 -9.77 1.85 22.66
C THR A 272 -10.42 3.22 22.50
N LEU A 273 -10.47 3.71 21.26
CA LEU A 273 -11.09 4.98 20.89
C LEU A 273 -12.57 4.78 20.52
N THR A 274 -13.33 5.84 20.73
CA THR A 274 -14.67 6.00 20.12
C THR A 274 -14.52 6.44 18.66
N TYR A 275 -15.57 6.24 17.87
CA TYR A 275 -15.62 6.70 16.48
C TYR A 275 -15.30 8.21 16.34
N THR A 276 -15.89 9.05 17.21
CA THR A 276 -15.68 10.50 17.19
C THR A 276 -14.23 10.90 17.45
N GLU A 277 -13.57 10.20 18.40
CA GLU A 277 -12.14 10.43 18.68
C GLU A 277 -11.26 10.02 17.50
N VAL A 278 -11.59 8.94 16.79
CA VAL A 278 -10.84 8.52 15.60
C VAL A 278 -10.92 9.57 14.50
N ILE A 279 -12.14 10.06 14.19
CA ILE A 279 -12.31 11.11 13.18
C ILE A 279 -11.52 12.37 13.53
N ALA A 280 -11.56 12.79 14.80
CA ALA A 280 -10.81 13.95 15.26
C ALA A 280 -9.29 13.76 15.14
N LEU A 281 -8.79 12.55 15.39
CA LEU A 281 -7.37 12.23 15.23
C LEU A 281 -6.95 12.14 13.76
N GLU A 282 -7.78 11.55 12.89
CA GLU A 282 -7.48 11.42 11.45
C GLU A 282 -7.43 12.76 10.72
N GLN A 283 -8.00 13.83 11.30
CA GLN A 283 -7.92 15.20 10.77
C GLN A 283 -6.63 15.93 11.17
N LYS A 284 -5.81 15.36 12.07
CA LYS A 284 -4.55 15.98 12.47
C LYS A 284 -3.50 15.84 11.36
N GLU A 285 -2.70 16.87 11.17
CA GLU A 285 -1.56 16.84 10.22
C GLU A 285 -0.48 15.82 10.62
N SER A 286 -0.33 15.60 11.92
CA SER A 286 0.69 14.69 12.46
C SER A 286 0.16 13.96 13.68
N LEU A 287 0.39 12.66 13.72
CA LEU A 287 -0.02 11.75 14.79
C LEU A 287 1.20 11.27 15.59
N SER A 288 1.10 11.27 16.90
CA SER A 288 2.08 10.59 17.75
C SER A 288 2.01 9.07 17.55
N PRO A 289 3.08 8.31 17.88
CA PRO A 289 3.06 6.84 17.80
C PRO A 289 1.92 6.18 18.60
N LYS A 290 1.54 6.78 19.74
CA LYS A 290 0.42 6.30 20.57
C LYS A 290 -0.93 6.52 19.89
N GLU A 291 -1.13 7.66 19.23
CA GLU A 291 -2.35 7.96 18.48
C GLU A 291 -2.46 7.05 17.26
N HIS A 292 -1.36 6.82 16.53
CA HIS A 292 -1.32 5.84 15.44
C HIS A 292 -1.75 4.44 15.90
N ALA A 293 -1.22 3.96 17.01
CA ALA A 293 -1.58 2.66 17.57
C ALA A 293 -3.06 2.61 17.98
N ALA A 294 -3.59 3.67 18.58
CA ALA A 294 -4.99 3.73 19.00
C ALA A 294 -5.96 3.70 17.79
N ILE A 295 -5.67 4.45 16.73
CA ILE A 295 -6.42 4.42 15.47
C ILE A 295 -6.33 3.03 14.83
N GLN A 296 -5.13 2.43 14.78
CA GLN A 296 -4.95 1.08 14.23
C GLN A 296 -5.76 0.03 14.99
N LYS A 297 -5.77 0.10 16.33
CA LYS A 297 -6.61 -0.79 17.16
C LYS A 297 -8.08 -0.64 16.84
N TRP A 298 -8.57 0.61 16.73
CA TRP A 298 -9.96 0.88 16.39
C TRP A 298 -10.33 0.27 15.03
N HIS A 299 -9.49 0.47 14.00
CA HIS A 299 -9.74 -0.09 12.67
C HIS A 299 -9.76 -1.63 12.67
N LEU A 300 -8.94 -2.29 13.51
CA LEU A 300 -8.98 -3.74 13.63
C LEU A 300 -10.28 -4.21 14.29
N LEU A 301 -10.67 -3.59 15.42
CA LEU A 301 -11.93 -3.89 16.10
C LEU A 301 -13.12 -3.67 15.17
N ASP A 302 -13.14 -2.56 14.45
CA ASP A 302 -14.21 -2.22 13.52
C ASP A 302 -14.27 -3.19 12.33
N PHE A 303 -13.13 -3.52 11.71
CA PHE A 303 -13.07 -4.41 10.56
C PHE A 303 -13.53 -5.83 10.89
N TYR A 304 -13.06 -6.38 12.02
CA TYR A 304 -13.35 -7.75 12.45
C TYR A 304 -14.64 -7.86 13.27
N ASP A 305 -15.28 -6.72 13.58
CA ASP A 305 -16.46 -6.62 14.46
C ASP A 305 -16.21 -7.32 15.80
N LEU A 306 -15.15 -6.88 16.49
CA LEU A 306 -14.70 -7.40 17.77
C LEU A 306 -14.96 -6.38 18.89
N GLU A 307 -15.36 -6.86 20.07
CA GLU A 307 -15.46 -6.03 21.29
C GLU A 307 -14.09 -5.79 21.91
N THR A 308 -13.23 -6.79 21.85
CA THR A 308 -11.88 -6.76 22.41
C THR A 308 -10.90 -7.36 21.42
N LEU A 309 -9.68 -6.80 21.36
CA LEU A 309 -8.61 -7.26 20.50
C LEU A 309 -7.65 -8.16 21.31
N THR A 310 -7.28 -9.30 20.74
CA THR A 310 -6.28 -10.22 21.30
C THR A 310 -4.99 -10.17 20.49
N VAL A 311 -3.89 -10.69 21.07
CA VAL A 311 -2.61 -10.83 20.35
C VAL A 311 -2.76 -11.75 19.14
N ASP A 312 -3.54 -12.82 19.26
CA ASP A 312 -3.78 -13.76 18.18
C ASP A 312 -4.54 -13.10 17.03
N ASP A 313 -5.50 -12.21 17.30
CA ASP A 313 -6.19 -11.43 16.25
C ASP A 313 -5.22 -10.53 15.47
N CYS A 314 -4.32 -9.86 16.18
CA CYS A 314 -3.30 -9.01 15.58
C CYS A 314 -2.36 -9.83 14.67
N LEU A 315 -1.86 -10.96 15.15
CA LEU A 315 -0.98 -11.85 14.39
C LEU A 315 -1.70 -12.49 13.21
N TRP A 316 -3.00 -12.80 13.36
CA TRP A 316 -3.83 -13.37 12.30
C TRP A 316 -4.10 -12.37 11.18
N ASP A 317 -4.20 -11.06 11.48
CA ASP A 317 -4.38 -9.98 10.49
C ASP A 317 -3.20 -9.87 9.50
N LYS A 318 -2.00 -10.28 9.91
CA LYS A 318 -0.78 -10.23 9.09
C LYS A 318 -0.52 -8.86 8.49
N GLU A 319 -0.54 -7.83 9.32
CA GLU A 319 -0.31 -6.44 8.89
C GLU A 319 -1.30 -5.97 7.80
N GLY A 320 -2.56 -6.39 7.87
CA GLY A 320 -3.63 -6.04 6.93
C GLY A 320 -3.78 -6.94 5.71
N ARG A 321 -2.86 -7.86 5.47
CA ARG A 321 -2.95 -8.79 4.34
C ARG A 321 -4.22 -9.64 4.40
N ARG A 322 -4.58 -10.10 5.60
CA ARG A 322 -5.77 -10.90 5.83
C ARG A 322 -7.05 -10.14 5.49
N ARG A 323 -7.09 -8.85 5.80
CA ARG A 323 -8.23 -7.98 5.45
C ARG A 323 -8.47 -7.94 3.94
N GLY A 324 -7.41 -7.83 3.14
CA GLY A 324 -7.51 -7.89 1.68
C GLY A 324 -8.07 -9.24 1.16
N GLU A 325 -7.62 -10.36 1.74
CA GLU A 325 -8.11 -11.70 1.42
C GLU A 325 -9.60 -11.86 1.80
N ILE A 326 -10.02 -11.37 2.97
CA ILE A 326 -11.42 -11.37 3.42
C ILE A 326 -12.29 -10.52 2.50
N LEU A 327 -11.87 -9.31 2.16
CA LEU A 327 -12.63 -8.44 1.26
C LEU A 327 -12.81 -9.07 -0.14
N ALA A 328 -11.80 -9.78 -0.64
CA ALA A 328 -11.90 -10.48 -1.92
C ALA A 328 -12.87 -11.68 -1.83
N LEU A 329 -12.84 -12.43 -0.72
CA LEU A 329 -13.74 -13.54 -0.47
C LEU A 329 -15.18 -13.04 -0.23
N GLU A 330 -15.36 -12.00 0.55
CA GLU A 330 -16.65 -11.32 0.80
C GLU A 330 -17.28 -10.85 -0.52
N ALA A 331 -16.48 -10.22 -1.39
CA ALA A 331 -16.95 -9.78 -2.71
C ALA A 331 -17.44 -10.93 -3.60
N LEU A 332 -16.85 -12.12 -3.48
CA LEU A 332 -17.27 -13.30 -4.24
C LEU A 332 -18.54 -13.94 -3.67
N LEU A 333 -18.61 -14.09 -2.34
CA LEU A 333 -19.71 -14.79 -1.67
C LEU A 333 -20.94 -13.89 -1.47
N PHE A 334 -20.75 -12.58 -1.30
CA PHE A 334 -21.80 -11.57 -1.11
C PHE A 334 -21.70 -10.50 -2.20
N PRO A 335 -22.22 -10.81 -3.41
CA PRO A 335 -22.03 -9.97 -4.60
C PRO A 335 -22.45 -8.51 -4.42
N ASP A 336 -23.58 -8.30 -3.76
CA ASP A 336 -24.18 -6.97 -3.61
C ASP A 336 -23.27 -6.02 -2.80
N VAL A 337 -22.52 -6.55 -1.84
CA VAL A 337 -21.58 -5.76 -1.02
C VAL A 337 -20.49 -5.09 -1.86
N ALA A 338 -19.93 -5.82 -2.84
CA ALA A 338 -18.89 -5.27 -3.71
C ALA A 338 -19.45 -4.27 -4.71
N LEU A 339 -20.64 -4.55 -5.26
CA LEU A 339 -21.33 -3.67 -6.20
C LEU A 339 -21.69 -2.34 -5.53
N ASP A 340 -22.35 -2.39 -4.39
CA ASP A 340 -22.76 -1.21 -3.63
C ASP A 340 -21.57 -0.35 -3.19
N ARG A 341 -20.50 -0.95 -2.67
CA ARG A 341 -19.30 -0.22 -2.26
C ARG A 341 -18.66 0.52 -3.44
N THR A 342 -18.61 -0.12 -4.62
CA THR A 342 -18.05 0.49 -5.82
C THR A 342 -18.96 1.57 -6.38
N ALA A 343 -20.27 1.35 -6.39
CA ALA A 343 -21.25 2.35 -6.81
C ALA A 343 -21.14 3.65 -6.01
N ARG A 344 -21.00 3.55 -4.69
CA ARG A 344 -20.84 4.73 -3.83
C ARG A 344 -19.52 5.45 -4.01
N ALA A 345 -18.43 4.70 -4.22
CA ALA A 345 -17.16 5.33 -4.51
C ALA A 345 -17.29 6.19 -5.78
N LEU A 346 -18.05 5.74 -6.78
CA LEU A 346 -18.34 6.50 -7.99
C LEU A 346 -19.27 7.69 -7.73
N GLU A 347 -20.32 7.51 -6.92
CA GLU A 347 -21.18 8.63 -6.50
C GLU A 347 -20.40 9.72 -5.77
N LYS A 348 -19.44 9.31 -4.91
CA LYS A 348 -18.52 10.26 -4.26
C LYS A 348 -17.63 10.97 -5.27
N GLN A 349 -17.05 10.24 -6.25
CA GLN A 349 -16.22 10.86 -7.30
C GLN A 349 -17.04 11.82 -8.17
N ALA A 350 -18.31 11.55 -8.43
CA ALA A 350 -19.19 12.44 -9.18
C ALA A 350 -19.33 13.83 -8.56
N SER A 351 -19.12 13.95 -7.24
CA SER A 351 -19.15 15.24 -6.52
C SER A 351 -17.80 15.99 -6.53
N TRP A 352 -16.73 15.39 -7.05
CA TRP A 352 -15.41 16.03 -7.08
C TRP A 352 -15.31 17.04 -8.21
N GLN A 353 -14.62 18.15 -7.97
CA GLN A 353 -14.37 19.17 -9.00
C GLN A 353 -13.49 18.65 -10.15
N GLN A 354 -12.58 17.73 -9.85
CA GLN A 354 -11.69 17.08 -10.82
C GLN A 354 -12.41 16.03 -11.69
N GLY A 355 -13.66 15.70 -11.34
CA GLY A 355 -14.41 14.65 -12.04
C GLY A 355 -13.97 13.24 -11.64
N TYR A 356 -14.19 12.29 -12.54
CA TYR A 356 -13.91 10.89 -12.27
C TYR A 356 -12.42 10.56 -12.36
N CYS A 357 -11.94 9.75 -11.41
CA CYS A 357 -10.58 9.20 -11.36
C CYS A 357 -10.61 7.68 -11.63
N PRO A 358 -10.53 7.24 -12.89
CA PRO A 358 -10.68 5.82 -13.24
C PRO A 358 -9.68 4.90 -12.54
N TRP A 359 -8.49 5.40 -12.21
CA TRP A 359 -7.43 4.64 -11.52
C TRP A 359 -7.73 4.38 -10.03
N ASP A 360 -8.67 5.10 -9.43
CA ASP A 360 -9.14 4.88 -8.06
C ASP A 360 -10.40 4.00 -7.99
N LEU A 361 -10.92 3.60 -9.14
CA LEU A 361 -12.07 2.71 -9.20
C LEU A 361 -11.68 1.31 -8.74
N SER A 362 -12.47 0.76 -7.82
CA SER A 362 -12.29 -0.61 -7.37
C SER A 362 -12.59 -1.61 -8.49
N ASN A 363 -11.69 -2.53 -8.74
CA ASN A 363 -11.91 -3.64 -9.66
C ASN A 363 -12.57 -4.87 -9.00
N ALA A 364 -13.06 -4.75 -7.76
CA ALA A 364 -13.69 -5.85 -7.04
C ALA A 364 -14.90 -6.46 -7.79
N PRO A 365 -15.81 -5.68 -8.42
CA PRO A 365 -16.88 -6.24 -9.24
C PRO A 365 -16.36 -7.08 -10.42
N LEU A 366 -15.33 -6.61 -11.11
CA LEU A 366 -14.72 -7.33 -12.22
C LEU A 366 -14.01 -8.60 -11.76
N ARG A 367 -13.27 -8.54 -10.66
CA ARG A 367 -12.61 -9.71 -10.06
C ARG A 367 -13.63 -10.78 -9.64
N ARG A 368 -14.72 -10.36 -9.01
CA ARG A 368 -15.83 -11.23 -8.65
C ARG A 368 -16.42 -11.90 -9.89
N TRP A 369 -16.75 -11.12 -10.93
CA TRP A 369 -17.32 -11.65 -12.17
C TRP A 369 -16.40 -12.69 -12.81
N LEU A 370 -15.09 -12.44 -12.87
CA LEU A 370 -14.11 -13.39 -13.39
C LEU A 370 -14.08 -14.69 -12.58
N LEU A 371 -14.01 -14.61 -11.26
CA LEU A 371 -13.98 -15.78 -10.39
C LEU A 371 -15.26 -16.58 -10.45
N GLY A 372 -16.43 -15.93 -10.52
CA GLY A 372 -17.73 -16.57 -10.72
C GLY A 372 -17.85 -17.22 -12.11
N SER A 373 -17.33 -16.57 -13.17
CA SER A 373 -17.32 -17.14 -14.53
C SER A 373 -16.44 -18.40 -14.64
N ILE A 374 -15.44 -18.53 -13.77
CA ILE A 374 -14.61 -19.75 -13.64
C ILE A 374 -15.33 -20.81 -12.79
N GLY A 375 -16.34 -20.43 -11.98
CA GLY A 375 -17.04 -21.31 -11.05
C GLY A 375 -16.33 -21.48 -9.70
N ILE A 376 -15.49 -20.51 -9.30
CA ILE A 376 -14.76 -20.58 -8.02
C ILE A 376 -15.71 -20.51 -6.82
N ASP A 377 -16.82 -19.77 -6.90
CA ASP A 377 -17.88 -19.74 -5.90
C ASP A 377 -18.53 -21.12 -5.71
N GLN A 378 -18.87 -21.80 -6.80
CA GLN A 378 -19.41 -23.17 -6.78
C GLN A 378 -18.37 -24.16 -6.24
N LEU A 379 -17.08 -23.98 -6.59
CA LEU A 379 -16.01 -24.78 -6.04
C LEU A 379 -15.92 -24.62 -4.52
N ILE A 380 -15.97 -23.39 -4.00
CA ILE A 380 -15.96 -23.10 -2.56
C ILE A 380 -17.12 -23.79 -1.86
N ALA A 381 -18.34 -23.75 -2.41
CA ALA A 381 -19.50 -24.43 -1.85
C ALA A 381 -19.24 -25.94 -1.68
N LYS A 382 -18.71 -26.61 -2.72
CA LYS A 382 -18.31 -28.04 -2.64
C LYS A 382 -17.25 -28.32 -1.59
N LEU A 383 -16.28 -27.38 -1.43
CA LEU A 383 -15.21 -27.52 -0.43
C LEU A 383 -15.78 -27.45 1.00
N GLN A 384 -16.77 -26.60 1.22
CA GLN A 384 -17.47 -26.49 2.50
C GLN A 384 -18.24 -27.76 2.87
N GLU A 385 -18.79 -28.47 1.88
CA GLU A 385 -19.45 -29.76 2.04
C GLU A 385 -18.46 -30.91 2.33
N GLY A 386 -17.16 -30.63 2.40
CA GLY A 386 -16.14 -31.64 2.71
C GLY A 386 -15.61 -32.41 1.49
N TRP A 387 -15.85 -31.88 0.29
CA TRP A 387 -15.34 -32.51 -0.92
C TRP A 387 -13.82 -32.70 -0.91
N ARG A 388 -13.40 -33.92 -1.29
CA ARG A 388 -12.02 -34.29 -1.49
C ARG A 388 -11.75 -34.46 -2.97
N TRP A 389 -10.72 -33.80 -3.49
CA TRP A 389 -10.41 -33.81 -4.92
C TRP A 389 -8.95 -34.18 -5.19
N CYS A 390 -8.68 -34.53 -6.45
CA CYS A 390 -7.34 -34.75 -6.99
C CYS A 390 -7.12 -33.86 -8.23
N LYS A 391 -5.98 -34.09 -8.91
CA LYS A 391 -5.62 -33.30 -10.11
C LYS A 391 -6.65 -33.37 -11.25
N TYR A 392 -7.37 -34.47 -11.38
CA TYR A 392 -8.33 -34.67 -12.48
C TYR A 392 -9.64 -33.88 -12.29
N ASP A 393 -10.04 -33.64 -11.06
CA ASP A 393 -11.30 -33.00 -10.72
C ASP A 393 -11.32 -31.48 -11.00
N LEU A 394 -10.14 -30.87 -11.17
CA LEU A 394 -10.01 -29.42 -11.35
C LEU A 394 -9.96 -28.97 -12.81
N GLN A 395 -9.96 -29.91 -13.75
CA GLN A 395 -9.84 -29.63 -15.18
C GLN A 395 -10.91 -28.64 -15.70
N PRO A 396 -12.20 -28.72 -15.35
CA PRO A 396 -13.20 -27.75 -15.84
C PRO A 396 -12.91 -26.32 -15.40
N TYR A 397 -12.54 -26.13 -14.14
CA TYR A 397 -12.19 -24.80 -13.58
C TYR A 397 -10.92 -24.24 -14.21
N ALA A 398 -9.92 -25.07 -14.41
CA ALA A 398 -8.66 -24.67 -15.04
C ALA A 398 -8.84 -24.33 -16.53
N ALA A 399 -9.70 -25.06 -17.25
CA ALA A 399 -10.04 -24.76 -18.64
C ALA A 399 -10.75 -23.41 -18.77
N ALA A 400 -11.75 -23.14 -17.90
CA ALA A 400 -12.43 -21.85 -17.84
C ALA A 400 -11.45 -20.70 -17.50
N ALA A 401 -10.54 -20.91 -16.55
CA ALA A 401 -9.51 -19.92 -16.21
C ALA A 401 -8.53 -19.66 -17.38
N ARG A 402 -8.14 -20.67 -18.13
CA ARG A 402 -7.29 -20.50 -19.32
C ARG A 402 -8.01 -19.73 -20.43
N ALA A 403 -9.30 -19.97 -20.64
CA ALA A 403 -10.10 -19.21 -21.59
C ALA A 403 -10.16 -17.71 -21.25
N LEU A 404 -10.07 -17.36 -19.97
CA LEU A 404 -10.08 -15.98 -19.46
C LEU A 404 -8.67 -15.48 -19.06
N ALA A 405 -7.60 -16.14 -19.54
CA ALA A 405 -6.23 -15.85 -19.08
C ALA A 405 -5.79 -14.38 -19.28
N ALA A 406 -6.22 -13.73 -20.36
CA ALA A 406 -5.92 -12.32 -20.63
C ALA A 406 -6.57 -11.40 -19.57
N GLN A 407 -7.84 -11.61 -19.26
CA GLN A 407 -8.59 -10.86 -18.26
C GLN A 407 -8.05 -11.12 -16.84
N ILE A 408 -7.73 -12.38 -16.51
CA ILE A 408 -7.11 -12.78 -15.25
C ILE A 408 -5.76 -12.09 -15.07
N LYS A 409 -4.92 -12.04 -16.10
CA LYS A 409 -3.62 -11.33 -16.06
C LYS A 409 -3.79 -9.86 -15.69
N VAL A 410 -4.79 -9.20 -16.23
CA VAL A 410 -5.03 -7.77 -16.02
C VAL A 410 -5.73 -7.50 -14.68
N ALA A 411 -6.84 -8.19 -14.38
CA ALA A 411 -7.65 -7.90 -13.19
C ALA A 411 -7.16 -8.58 -11.90
N LEU A 412 -6.58 -9.78 -12.00
CA LEU A 412 -6.08 -10.55 -10.86
C LEU A 412 -4.55 -10.50 -10.74
N HIS A 413 -3.86 -9.87 -11.69
CA HIS A 413 -2.39 -9.83 -11.79
C HIS A 413 -1.73 -11.21 -11.72
N PHE A 414 -2.44 -12.22 -12.21
CA PHE A 414 -2.02 -13.61 -12.26
C PHE A 414 -1.82 -14.06 -13.70
N LYS A 415 -0.58 -14.37 -14.09
CA LYS A 415 -0.26 -14.87 -15.43
C LYS A 415 -0.37 -16.40 -15.44
N ILE A 416 -1.38 -16.92 -16.13
CA ILE A 416 -1.46 -18.34 -16.44
C ILE A 416 -0.52 -18.63 -17.63
N ASN A 417 0.38 -19.57 -17.47
CA ASN A 417 1.26 -20.05 -18.53
C ASN A 417 0.98 -21.53 -18.84
N GLU A 418 1.39 -21.98 -20.02
CA GLU A 418 1.10 -23.32 -20.53
C GLU A 418 1.71 -24.45 -19.67
N ALA A 419 2.83 -24.17 -18.98
CA ALA A 419 3.50 -25.14 -18.12
C ALA A 419 2.77 -25.37 -16.78
N MET A 420 1.77 -24.54 -16.43
CA MET A 420 1.02 -24.71 -15.17
C MET A 420 0.03 -25.86 -15.28
N SER A 421 0.08 -26.76 -14.29
CA SER A 421 -0.94 -27.79 -14.13
C SER A 421 -2.30 -27.19 -13.72
N ASP A 422 -3.40 -27.90 -13.96
CA ASP A 422 -4.74 -27.49 -13.54
C ASP A 422 -4.83 -27.21 -12.04
N THR A 423 -4.19 -28.07 -11.24
CA THR A 423 -4.08 -27.89 -9.79
C THR A 423 -3.36 -26.57 -9.43
N GLN A 424 -2.28 -26.24 -10.11
CA GLN A 424 -1.56 -24.96 -9.84
C GLN A 424 -2.42 -23.75 -10.19
N VAL A 425 -3.12 -23.78 -11.32
CA VAL A 425 -4.00 -22.67 -11.73
C VAL A 425 -5.10 -22.43 -10.69
N VAL A 426 -5.86 -23.48 -10.35
CA VAL A 426 -7.00 -23.35 -9.44
C VAL A 426 -6.57 -23.03 -8.01
N HIS A 427 -5.52 -23.68 -7.50
CA HIS A 427 -5.01 -23.41 -6.15
C HIS A 427 -4.48 -21.98 -6.02
N GLN A 428 -3.88 -21.41 -7.07
CA GLN A 428 -3.44 -20.03 -7.06
C GLN A 428 -4.63 -19.05 -6.99
N LEU A 429 -5.74 -19.35 -7.66
CA LEU A 429 -6.97 -18.56 -7.56
C LEU A 429 -7.58 -18.63 -6.16
N LEU A 430 -7.65 -19.83 -5.55
CA LEU A 430 -8.11 -20.00 -4.17
C LEU A 430 -7.20 -19.30 -3.16
N ALA A 431 -5.88 -19.32 -3.38
CA ALA A 431 -4.91 -18.63 -2.51
C ALA A 431 -5.08 -17.10 -2.52
N GLN A 432 -5.53 -16.50 -3.63
CA GLN A 432 -5.85 -15.06 -3.68
C GLN A 432 -7.06 -14.68 -2.81
N LEU A 433 -7.91 -15.63 -2.49
CA LEU A 433 -9.06 -15.49 -1.58
C LEU A 433 -8.70 -15.86 -0.13
N GLY A 434 -7.42 -16.12 0.15
CA GLY A 434 -6.96 -16.54 1.46
C GLY A 434 -7.33 -17.98 1.84
N ILE A 435 -7.85 -18.77 0.90
CA ILE A 435 -8.27 -20.15 1.16
C ILE A 435 -7.05 -21.06 1.24
N LYS A 436 -6.90 -21.76 2.36
CA LYS A 436 -5.86 -22.76 2.57
C LYS A 436 -6.38 -24.16 2.35
N LEU A 437 -5.49 -25.01 1.83
CA LEU A 437 -5.76 -26.38 1.50
C LEU A 437 -4.80 -27.31 2.24
N THR A 438 -5.32 -28.41 2.77
CA THR A 438 -4.51 -29.53 3.25
C THR A 438 -4.31 -30.55 2.14
N ARG A 439 -3.14 -31.19 2.13
CA ARG A 439 -2.79 -32.21 1.12
C ARG A 439 -2.43 -33.53 1.78
N ARG A 440 -2.93 -34.63 1.20
CA ARG A 440 -2.60 -35.99 1.65
C ARG A 440 -2.45 -36.91 0.44
N TRP A 441 -1.72 -38.03 0.60
CA TRP A 441 -1.73 -39.11 -0.37
C TRP A 441 -2.84 -40.09 -0.02
N SER A 442 -3.61 -40.52 -1.02
CA SER A 442 -4.69 -41.48 -0.84
C SER A 442 -4.69 -42.49 -1.99
N ARG A 443 -5.16 -43.72 -1.71
CA ARG A 443 -5.52 -44.73 -2.70
C ARG A 443 -7.01 -45.07 -2.69
N SER A 444 -7.76 -44.40 -1.83
CA SER A 444 -9.18 -44.64 -1.61
C SER A 444 -10.04 -43.41 -1.98
N LEU A 445 -9.62 -42.65 -2.99
CA LEU A 445 -10.46 -41.57 -3.51
C LEU A 445 -11.58 -42.19 -4.34
N PRO A 446 -12.87 -41.88 -4.07
CA PRO A 446 -13.99 -42.36 -4.86
C PRO A 446 -13.82 -42.05 -6.36
N GLY A 447 -14.02 -43.05 -7.20
CA GLY A 447 -13.82 -42.96 -8.66
C GLY A 447 -12.37 -43.13 -9.14
N TYR A 448 -11.40 -43.31 -8.23
CA TYR A 448 -9.97 -43.49 -8.54
C TYR A 448 -9.32 -44.52 -7.62
N GLU A 449 -10.08 -45.56 -7.28
CA GLU A 449 -9.63 -46.61 -6.35
C GLU A 449 -8.41 -47.33 -6.87
N GLY A 450 -7.42 -47.48 -5.98
CA GLY A 450 -6.15 -48.20 -6.31
C GLY A 450 -5.04 -47.29 -6.84
N GLU A 451 -5.35 -46.13 -7.41
CA GLU A 451 -4.33 -45.17 -7.84
C GLU A 451 -3.83 -44.37 -6.62
N LYS A 452 -2.51 -44.26 -6.46
CA LYS A 452 -1.90 -43.41 -5.43
C LYS A 452 -1.92 -41.96 -5.90
N LEU A 453 -2.95 -41.25 -5.50
CA LEU A 453 -3.15 -39.84 -5.86
C LEU A 453 -2.87 -38.89 -4.71
N ARG A 454 -2.39 -37.70 -5.06
CA ARG A 454 -2.36 -36.58 -4.13
C ARG A 454 -3.77 -35.98 -4.06
N THR A 455 -4.35 -36.02 -2.88
CA THR A 455 -5.68 -35.46 -2.61
C THR A 455 -5.58 -34.19 -1.81
N TYR A 456 -6.57 -33.36 -1.96
CA TYR A 456 -6.69 -32.05 -1.32
C TYR A 456 -8.04 -31.94 -0.65
N THR A 457 -8.07 -31.20 0.46
CA THR A 457 -9.28 -30.82 1.19
C THR A 457 -9.12 -29.40 1.69
N LEU A 458 -10.20 -28.77 2.04
CA LEU A 458 -10.19 -27.48 2.74
C LEU A 458 -9.50 -27.64 4.10
N ASP A 459 -8.67 -26.67 4.48
CA ASP A 459 -8.15 -26.53 5.84
C ASP A 459 -9.29 -26.02 6.73
N GLN A 460 -9.90 -26.93 7.50
CA GLN A 460 -11.14 -26.67 8.25
C GLN A 460 -10.95 -25.63 9.36
N GLU A 461 -9.82 -25.65 10.06
CA GLU A 461 -9.52 -24.68 11.10
C GLU A 461 -9.39 -23.27 10.51
N HIS A 462 -8.59 -23.16 9.46
CA HIS A 462 -8.40 -21.88 8.78
C HIS A 462 -9.68 -21.35 8.15
N TRP A 463 -10.49 -22.23 7.55
CA TRP A 463 -11.80 -21.88 7.00
C TRP A 463 -12.78 -21.42 8.07
N GLY A 464 -12.81 -22.12 9.22
CA GLY A 464 -13.65 -21.74 10.36
C GLY A 464 -13.36 -20.30 10.85
N ASN A 465 -12.08 -19.92 10.91
CA ASN A 465 -11.70 -18.56 11.25
C ASN A 465 -12.15 -17.53 10.21
N LEU A 466 -12.03 -17.85 8.91
CA LEU A 466 -12.51 -16.96 7.83
C LEU A 466 -14.03 -16.81 7.86
N SER A 467 -14.77 -17.92 7.99
CA SER A 467 -16.24 -17.93 8.05
C SER A 467 -16.78 -17.13 9.23
N ALA A 468 -16.17 -17.30 10.42
CA ALA A 468 -16.58 -16.56 11.60
C ALA A 468 -16.42 -15.04 11.43
N VAL A 469 -15.39 -14.59 10.71
CA VAL A 469 -15.24 -13.16 10.37
C VAL A 469 -16.30 -12.72 9.37
N LEU A 470 -16.56 -13.49 8.33
CA LEU A 470 -17.58 -13.15 7.34
C LEU A 470 -18.97 -13.06 7.97
N GLU A 471 -19.31 -13.99 8.88
CA GLU A 471 -20.58 -14.00 9.62
C GLU A 471 -20.72 -12.76 10.52
N ARG A 472 -19.67 -12.37 11.28
CA ARG A 472 -19.68 -11.15 12.10
C ARG A 472 -19.87 -9.90 11.23
N ARG A 473 -19.16 -9.80 10.12
CA ARG A 473 -19.27 -8.68 9.19
C ARG A 473 -20.66 -8.58 8.56
N GLU A 474 -21.26 -9.74 8.21
CA GLU A 474 -22.64 -9.77 7.71
C GLU A 474 -23.64 -9.34 8.79
N ALA A 475 -23.51 -9.86 10.01
CA ALA A 475 -24.35 -9.45 11.14
C ALA A 475 -24.22 -7.95 11.44
N LYS A 476 -23.00 -7.38 11.33
CA LYS A 476 -22.75 -5.94 11.45
C LYS A 476 -23.53 -5.16 10.40
N ARG A 477 -23.48 -5.57 9.12
CA ARG A 477 -24.25 -4.93 8.03
C ARG A 477 -25.75 -4.96 8.30
N GLN A 478 -26.26 -6.11 8.74
CA GLN A 478 -27.70 -6.27 9.06
C GLN A 478 -28.13 -5.37 10.23
N ARG A 479 -27.34 -5.29 11.31
CA ARG A 479 -27.60 -4.37 12.43
C ARG A 479 -27.63 -2.91 12.00
N LEU A 480 -26.70 -2.52 11.14
CA LEU A 480 -26.65 -1.16 10.62
C LEU A 480 -27.84 -0.84 9.71
N GLN A 481 -28.24 -1.79 8.85
CA GLN A 481 -29.42 -1.63 8.01
C GLN A 481 -30.70 -1.47 8.84
N GLN A 482 -30.89 -2.33 9.85
CA GLN A 482 -32.05 -2.24 10.76
C GLN A 482 -32.13 -0.88 11.48
N ARG A 483 -30.99 -0.33 11.91
CA ARG A 483 -30.96 1.01 12.54
C ARG A 483 -31.39 2.11 11.57
N LEU A 484 -30.91 2.08 10.34
CA LEU A 484 -31.29 3.05 9.32
C LEU A 484 -32.78 2.96 8.95
N ASP A 485 -33.32 1.74 8.88
CA ASP A 485 -34.75 1.52 8.63
C ASP A 485 -35.63 2.05 9.79
N LEU A 486 -35.17 1.90 11.04
CA LEU A 486 -35.82 2.44 12.23
C LEU A 486 -35.77 3.97 12.32
N GLU A 487 -34.69 4.59 11.85
CA GLU A 487 -34.51 6.03 11.85
C GLU A 487 -35.26 6.73 10.68
N GLY A 488 -35.99 5.96 9.84
CA GLY A 488 -36.79 6.50 8.74
C GLY A 488 -35.99 6.98 7.53
N PHE A 489 -34.69 6.72 7.51
CA PHE A 489 -33.85 6.86 6.33
C PHE A 489 -34.11 5.62 5.47
N GLY A 490 -35.07 5.71 4.53
CA GLY A 490 -35.47 4.59 3.66
C GLY A 490 -34.27 3.82 3.14
N SER A 491 -34.40 2.49 2.99
CA SER A 491 -33.34 1.53 2.68
C SER A 491 -32.23 2.17 1.87
N PRO A 492 -31.10 2.53 2.48
CA PRO A 492 -29.93 2.85 1.69
C PRO A 492 -29.52 1.53 1.02
N SER A 493 -29.19 1.55 -0.26
CA SER A 493 -28.36 0.49 -0.82
C SER A 493 -27.32 0.13 0.24
N LEU A 494 -27.07 -1.17 0.50
CA LEU A 494 -26.20 -1.71 1.56
C LEU A 494 -24.88 -0.98 1.78
N GLY A 495 -24.70 0.04 1.10
CA GLY A 495 -23.60 0.87 0.97
C GLY A 495 -23.56 2.20 1.70
N LYS A 496 -24.55 2.78 2.34
CA LYS A 496 -24.50 4.08 3.05
C LYS A 496 -23.88 4.03 4.45
N VAL A 497 -23.36 2.90 4.85
CA VAL A 497 -22.86 2.65 6.20
C VAL A 497 -21.47 3.26 6.47
N ASP A 498 -20.72 3.60 5.42
CA ASP A 498 -19.41 4.24 5.58
C ASP A 498 -19.46 5.79 5.57
N LYS A 499 -20.66 6.39 5.59
CA LYS A 499 -20.76 7.80 5.94
C LYS A 499 -20.84 7.92 7.45
N PRO A 500 -19.91 8.68 8.08
CA PRO A 500 -20.14 9.14 9.43
C PRO A 500 -21.49 9.84 9.49
N VAL A 501 -22.36 9.40 10.40
CA VAL A 501 -23.51 10.17 10.83
C VAL A 501 -22.93 11.42 11.50
N GLY A 502 -22.93 12.52 10.75
CA GLY A 502 -22.61 13.82 11.30
C GLY A 502 -21.25 14.41 10.96
N ASP A 503 -20.81 14.42 9.69
CA ASP A 503 -20.30 15.67 9.22
C ASP A 503 -21.53 16.59 9.08
N PRO A 504 -21.65 17.65 9.91
CA PRO A 504 -22.50 18.74 9.51
C PRO A 504 -21.93 19.16 8.15
N GLU A 505 -22.73 19.05 7.07
CA GLU A 505 -22.42 19.88 5.90
C GLU A 505 -22.13 21.26 6.48
N PRO A 506 -20.96 21.87 6.19
CA PRO A 506 -20.70 23.20 6.67
C PRO A 506 -21.88 24.05 6.21
N LYS A 507 -22.74 24.38 7.15
CA LYS A 507 -23.88 25.25 6.90
C LYS A 507 -23.31 26.63 6.68
N GLY A 508 -23.14 27.02 5.42
CA GLY A 508 -22.64 28.29 5.03
C GLY A 508 -21.11 28.41 5.11
N ASP A 509 -20.61 29.57 4.84
CA ASP A 509 -19.18 29.94 4.73
C ASP A 509 -18.43 29.99 6.08
N ASP A 510 -18.91 29.33 7.13
CA ASP A 510 -18.40 29.40 8.52
C ASP A 510 -16.97 28.87 8.70
N TRP A 511 -16.42 28.17 7.72
CA TRP A 511 -15.03 27.69 7.70
C TRP A 511 -14.06 28.66 6.99
N LEU A 512 -14.57 29.73 6.33
CA LEU A 512 -13.77 30.81 5.81
C LEU A 512 -13.46 31.80 6.96
N THR A 513 -12.32 31.58 7.62
CA THR A 513 -11.90 32.52 8.65
C THR A 513 -11.57 33.88 8.04
N PRO A 514 -11.79 34.99 8.75
CA PRO A 514 -11.39 36.33 8.29
C PRO A 514 -9.91 36.43 7.93
N GLU A 515 -9.06 35.67 8.61
CA GLU A 515 -7.62 35.55 8.33
C GLU A 515 -7.34 34.91 7.00
N ALA A 516 -7.97 33.76 6.69
CA ALA A 516 -7.82 33.05 5.41
C ALA A 516 -8.29 33.92 4.21
N LEU A 517 -9.35 34.70 4.38
CA LEU A 517 -9.82 35.68 3.38
C LEU A 517 -8.83 36.82 3.18
N THR A 518 -8.22 37.32 4.27
CA THR A 518 -7.21 38.38 4.23
C THR A 518 -5.95 37.90 3.51
N ASP A 519 -5.50 36.69 3.78
CA ASP A 519 -4.33 36.10 3.12
C ASP A 519 -4.55 35.91 1.61
N VAL A 520 -5.75 35.48 1.20
CA VAL A 520 -6.11 35.37 -0.22
C VAL A 520 -6.19 36.71 -0.90
N GLN A 521 -6.73 37.74 -0.23
CA GLN A 521 -6.76 39.11 -0.74
C GLN A 521 -5.35 39.66 -0.93
N ALA A 522 -4.47 39.48 0.05
CA ALA A 522 -3.07 39.89 -0.04
C ALA A 522 -2.34 39.22 -1.18
N LEU A 523 -2.65 37.92 -1.43
CA LEU A 523 -2.06 37.15 -2.52
C LEU A 523 -2.54 37.68 -3.90
N LEU A 524 -3.81 38.04 -4.01
CA LEU A 524 -4.37 38.65 -5.23
C LEU A 524 -3.82 40.05 -5.48
N GLU A 525 -3.62 40.85 -4.43
CA GLU A 525 -3.02 42.20 -4.50
C GLU A 525 -1.54 42.10 -4.90
N SER A 526 -0.80 41.10 -4.39
CA SER A 526 0.61 40.87 -4.74
C SER A 526 0.81 40.46 -6.22
N ALA A 527 -0.20 39.87 -6.83
CA ALA A 527 -0.19 39.50 -8.26
C ALA A 527 -0.24 40.74 -9.18
N GLY A 528 -0.64 41.91 -8.65
CA GLY A 528 -0.70 43.18 -9.37
C GLY A 528 -1.68 43.18 -10.55
N SER A 529 -1.40 44.01 -11.54
CA SER A 529 -2.23 44.15 -12.75
C SER A 529 -1.77 43.29 -13.93
N ASP A 530 -0.79 42.39 -13.73
CA ASP A 530 -0.33 41.47 -14.78
C ASP A 530 -1.37 40.37 -15.01
N PRO A 531 -2.01 40.32 -16.21
CA PRO A 531 -3.07 39.36 -16.49
C PRO A 531 -2.64 37.91 -16.38
N ASP A 532 -1.40 37.57 -16.75
CA ASP A 532 -0.90 36.19 -16.76
C ASP A 532 -0.57 35.72 -15.34
N VAL A 533 0.03 36.58 -14.50
CA VAL A 533 0.29 36.31 -13.09
C VAL A 533 -1.03 36.20 -12.33
N LEU A 534 -1.96 37.10 -12.57
CA LEU A 534 -3.28 37.08 -11.93
C LEU A 534 -4.09 35.82 -12.29
N ALA A 535 -3.99 35.34 -13.54
CA ALA A 535 -4.62 34.09 -13.97
C ALA A 535 -4.01 32.86 -13.24
N GLN A 536 -2.68 32.81 -13.11
CA GLN A 536 -2.00 31.74 -12.38
C GLN A 536 -2.35 31.75 -10.90
N VAL A 537 -2.39 32.91 -10.26
CA VAL A 537 -2.79 33.04 -8.84
C VAL A 537 -4.25 32.61 -8.66
N LYS A 538 -5.16 32.99 -9.56
CA LYS A 538 -6.57 32.56 -9.50
C LYS A 538 -6.74 31.05 -9.70
N LEU A 539 -5.91 30.41 -10.51
CA LEU A 539 -5.91 28.94 -10.66
C LEU A 539 -5.48 28.20 -9.37
N ALA A 540 -4.65 28.84 -8.54
CA ALA A 540 -4.20 28.27 -7.27
C ALA A 540 -5.23 28.45 -6.13
N ILE A 541 -6.20 29.36 -6.28
CA ILE A 541 -7.21 29.66 -5.28
C ILE A 541 -8.48 28.86 -5.56
N PRO A 542 -9.03 28.12 -4.58
CA PRO A 542 -10.27 27.38 -4.73
C PRO A 542 -11.43 28.25 -5.23
N ALA A 543 -12.19 27.73 -6.20
CA ALA A 543 -13.23 28.49 -6.91
C ALA A 543 -14.36 29.04 -6.00
N TYR A 544 -14.61 28.41 -4.86
CA TYR A 544 -15.59 28.88 -3.88
C TYR A 544 -15.08 30.12 -3.13
N ILE A 545 -13.77 30.23 -2.82
CA ILE A 545 -13.16 31.42 -2.22
C ILE A 545 -13.24 32.61 -3.20
N LEU A 546 -12.91 32.38 -4.47
CA LEU A 546 -13.02 33.39 -5.51
C LEU A 546 -14.47 33.88 -5.65
N ARG A 547 -15.45 33.00 -5.60
CA ARG A 547 -16.88 33.36 -5.62
C ARG A 547 -17.30 34.19 -4.39
N HIS A 548 -16.81 33.83 -3.20
CA HIS A 548 -17.07 34.55 -1.98
C HIS A 548 -16.51 36.00 -2.06
N LEU A 549 -15.35 36.19 -2.70
CA LEU A 549 -14.74 37.48 -2.96
C LEU A 549 -15.35 38.21 -4.17
N GLY A 550 -16.40 37.68 -4.79
CA GLY A 550 -17.05 38.26 -5.97
C GLY A 550 -16.24 38.20 -7.25
N LEU A 551 -15.20 37.34 -7.30
CA LEU A 551 -14.31 37.16 -8.43
C LEU A 551 -14.73 35.95 -9.28
N LYS A 552 -14.58 36.08 -10.61
CA LYS A 552 -14.76 34.94 -11.51
C LYS A 552 -13.54 34.02 -11.38
N ALA A 553 -13.79 32.70 -11.28
CA ALA A 553 -12.75 31.70 -11.45
C ALA A 553 -12.14 31.82 -12.85
N ALA A 554 -10.84 31.58 -12.96
CA ALA A 554 -10.11 31.66 -14.22
C ALA A 554 -10.54 30.56 -15.19
#